data_f1322035a38d9113eb2d046c2936456f
#
_entry.id   f1322035a38d9113eb2d046c2936456f
#
_cell.length_a   1.000
_cell.length_b   1.000
_cell.length_c   1.000
_cell.angle_alpha   90.00
_cell.angle_beta   90.00
_cell.angle_gamma   90.00
#
_symmetry.space_group_name_H-M   'P 1'
#
loop_
_entity.id
_entity.type
_entity.pdbx_description
1 polymer ?
#
loop_
_entity_poly.entity_id
_entity_poly.type
_entity_poly.pdbx_seq_one_letter_code
_entity_poly.pdbx_strand_id
1 'polypeptide(L)'
;MGQDIKLTASDNFQLGGYRAEPAGAPRAAVVVIQEIFGVNHHIRTVCDRFAGNGYVAIAPAIFDRIEPNFQSGYSPEEIAVARKFVANPDWTAMLRDSQAAIDAVKDVGPVGIIGFCLGGSVAYAAAT
;
A
#
# COMPACT_ATOMS: atom_id res chain seq x y z
N MET A 1 12.03 10.85 4.10
CA MET A 1 10.99 10.95 5.12
C MET A 1 10.42 9.57 5.48
N GLY A 2 10.14 8.73 4.52
CA GLY A 2 9.69 7.38 4.78
C GLY A 2 10.80 6.36 4.59
N GLN A 3 10.48 5.10 4.85
CA GLN A 3 11.41 4.00 4.70
C GLN A 3 10.71 2.74 4.24
N ASP A 4 11.45 1.88 3.56
CA ASP A 4 10.95 0.58 3.17
C ASP A 4 10.87 -0.33 4.40
N ILE A 5 9.79 -1.11 4.47
CA ILE A 5 9.52 -2.01 5.58
C ILE A 5 9.14 -3.39 5.05
N LYS A 6 9.06 -4.37 5.97
CA LYS A 6 8.54 -5.70 5.69
C LYS A 6 7.25 -5.91 6.46
N LEU A 7 6.29 -6.55 5.83
CA LEU A 7 5.02 -6.94 6.44
C LEU A 7 4.83 -8.45 6.30
N THR A 8 4.12 -9.05 7.23
CA THR A 8 3.78 -10.49 7.17
C THR A 8 2.26 -10.63 7.15
N ALA A 9 1.75 -11.22 6.09
CA ALA A 9 0.33 -11.49 5.94
C ALA A 9 -0.09 -12.73 6.75
N SER A 10 -1.40 -12.94 6.91
CA SER A 10 -1.94 -14.02 7.73
C SER A 10 -1.57 -15.42 7.22
N ASP A 11 -1.22 -15.55 5.95
CA ASP A 11 -0.74 -16.81 5.35
C ASP A 11 0.78 -16.93 5.39
N ASN A 12 1.45 -16.12 6.22
CA ASN A 12 2.90 -16.06 6.40
C ASN A 12 3.69 -15.54 5.20
N PHE A 13 3.02 -15.03 4.17
CA PHE A 13 3.72 -14.38 3.07
C PHE A 13 4.33 -13.05 3.56
N GLN A 14 5.61 -12.84 3.25
CA GLN A 14 6.29 -11.59 3.56
C GLN A 14 6.29 -10.68 2.34
N LEU A 15 5.77 -9.48 2.50
CA LEU A 15 5.76 -8.47 1.45
C LEU A 15 6.47 -7.21 1.93
N GLY A 16 6.90 -6.41 0.98
CA GLY A 16 7.44 -5.10 1.27
C GLY A 16 6.34 -4.06 1.48
N GLY A 17 6.75 -2.89 1.86
CA GLY A 17 5.87 -1.74 1.96
C GLY A 17 6.68 -0.49 2.18
N TYR A 18 5.98 0.63 2.27
CA TYR A 18 6.58 1.93 2.55
C TYR A 18 5.85 2.56 3.73
N ARG A 19 6.60 3.06 4.70
CA ARG A 19 6.03 3.70 5.89
C ARG A 19 6.65 5.08 6.08
N ALA A 20 5.79 6.09 6.23
CA ALA A 20 6.20 7.46 6.52
C ALA A 20 5.58 7.89 7.85
N GLU A 21 6.37 8.53 8.70
CA GLU A 21 5.93 8.95 10.02
C GLU A 21 6.02 10.46 10.18
N PRO A 22 5.10 11.07 10.94
CA PRO A 22 5.14 12.51 11.19
C PRO A 22 6.27 12.86 12.16
N ALA A 23 6.65 14.14 12.16
CA ALA A 23 7.71 14.63 13.05
C ALA A 23 7.32 14.59 14.53
N GLY A 24 6.02 14.71 14.83
CA GLY A 24 5.50 14.71 16.20
C GLY A 24 4.61 13.51 16.47
N ALA A 25 3.79 13.62 17.51
CA ALA A 25 2.83 12.58 17.84
C ALA A 25 1.80 12.44 16.73
N PRO A 26 1.52 11.22 16.25
CA PRO A 26 0.59 11.02 15.15
C PRO A 26 -0.85 11.25 15.56
N ARG A 27 -1.64 11.81 14.65
CA ARG A 27 -3.07 12.04 14.83
C ARG A 27 -3.89 10.77 14.61
N ALA A 28 -3.47 9.94 13.65
CA ALA A 28 -4.10 8.71 13.24
C ALA A 28 -3.18 8.03 12.23
N ALA A 29 -3.62 6.93 11.67
CA ALA A 29 -2.89 6.23 10.62
C ALA A 29 -3.72 6.12 9.35
N VAL A 30 -3.05 6.08 8.18
CA VAL A 30 -3.69 5.92 6.88
C VAL A 30 -2.96 4.80 6.13
N VAL A 31 -3.73 3.83 5.66
CA VAL A 31 -3.22 2.81 4.74
C VAL A 31 -3.49 3.30 3.32
N VAL A 32 -2.45 3.39 2.51
CA VAL A 32 -2.51 3.87 1.13
C VAL A 32 -2.32 2.68 0.20
N ILE A 33 -3.34 2.36 -0.59
CA ILE A 33 -3.29 1.22 -1.50
C ILE A 33 -2.92 1.68 -2.89
N GLN A 34 -1.94 1.01 -3.47
CA GLN A 34 -1.33 1.33 -4.76
C GLN A 34 -2.29 1.29 -5.95
N GLU A 35 -1.88 1.97 -7.01
CA GLU A 35 -2.39 1.75 -8.36
C GLU A 35 -1.75 0.47 -8.94
N ILE A 36 -2.06 0.16 -10.22
CA ILE A 36 -1.45 -0.99 -10.90
C ILE A 36 0.07 -0.81 -11.13
N PHE A 37 0.62 0.31 -10.76
CA PHE A 37 2.04 0.65 -10.97
C PHE A 37 2.93 0.35 -9.76
N GLY A 38 2.39 -0.31 -8.75
CA GLY A 38 3.12 -0.66 -7.55
C GLY A 38 3.27 0.49 -6.55
N VAL A 39 4.06 0.26 -5.51
CA VAL A 39 4.42 1.29 -4.54
C VAL A 39 5.55 2.11 -5.14
N ASN A 40 5.19 2.91 -6.14
CA ASN A 40 6.11 3.73 -6.91
C ASN A 40 6.30 5.11 -6.27
N HIS A 41 7.01 5.99 -6.98
CA HIS A 41 7.29 7.33 -6.48
C HIS A 41 6.01 8.09 -6.12
N HIS A 42 4.95 7.97 -6.91
CA HIS A 42 3.69 8.66 -6.65
C HIS A 42 3.07 8.23 -5.33
N ILE A 43 2.97 6.92 -5.09
CA ILE A 43 2.40 6.37 -3.86
C ILE A 43 3.26 6.76 -2.65
N ARG A 44 4.58 6.73 -2.79
CA ARG A 44 5.51 7.15 -1.73
C ARG A 44 5.33 8.64 -1.40
N THR A 45 5.13 9.47 -2.42
CA THR A 45 4.86 10.90 -2.25
C THR A 45 3.53 11.12 -1.52
N VAL A 46 2.50 10.35 -1.83
CA VAL A 46 1.21 10.43 -1.11
C VAL A 46 1.41 10.10 0.37
N CYS A 47 2.15 9.04 0.67
CA CYS A 47 2.46 8.69 2.07
C CYS A 47 3.20 9.82 2.78
N ASP A 48 4.21 10.39 2.12
CA ASP A 48 5.00 11.48 2.70
C ASP A 48 4.13 12.71 2.98
N ARG A 49 3.16 13.00 2.13
CA ARG A 49 2.22 14.10 2.33
C ARG A 49 1.31 13.87 3.52
N PHE A 50 0.82 12.66 3.71
CA PHE A 50 0.05 12.33 4.91
C PHE A 50 0.90 12.49 6.16
N ALA A 51 2.16 12.05 6.12
CA ALA A 51 3.07 12.22 7.24
C ALA A 51 3.32 13.69 7.54
N GLY A 52 3.45 14.52 6.51
CA GLY A 52 3.58 15.96 6.67
C GLY A 52 2.36 16.63 7.29
N ASN A 53 1.21 15.97 7.28
CA ASN A 53 -0.03 16.45 7.89
C ASN A 53 -0.34 15.77 9.24
N GLY A 54 0.61 15.03 9.79
CA GLY A 54 0.50 14.46 11.12
C GLY A 54 -0.02 13.03 11.19
N TYR A 55 -0.02 12.28 10.09
CA TYR A 55 -0.48 10.89 10.06
C TYR A 55 0.68 9.94 9.86
N VAL A 56 0.58 8.75 10.46
CA VAL A 56 1.43 7.64 10.01
C VAL A 56 0.79 7.10 8.74
N ALA A 57 1.57 7.02 7.65
CA ALA A 57 1.08 6.48 6.38
C ALA A 57 1.86 5.21 6.04
N ILE A 58 1.15 4.20 5.56
CA ILE A 58 1.76 2.91 5.21
C ILE A 58 1.14 2.40 3.90
N ALA A 59 2.00 1.98 2.97
CA ALA A 59 1.58 1.44 1.68
C ALA A 59 2.12 0.03 1.52
N PRO A 60 1.24 -1.00 1.53
CA PRO A 60 1.69 -2.37 1.31
C PRO A 60 1.96 -2.61 -0.18
N ALA A 61 3.02 -3.35 -0.49
CA ALA A 61 3.38 -3.71 -1.85
C ALA A 61 2.59 -4.96 -2.29
N ILE A 62 1.32 -4.78 -2.64
CA ILE A 62 0.41 -5.89 -2.90
C ILE A 62 0.71 -6.67 -4.17
N PHE A 63 1.63 -6.21 -5.01
CA PHE A 63 2.11 -6.96 -6.18
C PHE A 63 3.33 -7.82 -5.89
N ASP A 64 3.87 -7.79 -4.66
CA ASP A 64 5.05 -8.60 -4.32
C ASP A 64 4.84 -10.09 -4.49
N ARG A 65 3.59 -10.57 -4.41
CA ARG A 65 3.27 -11.98 -4.66
C ARG A 65 3.50 -12.38 -6.11
N ILE A 66 3.49 -11.41 -7.03
CA ILE A 66 3.71 -11.63 -8.46
C ILE A 66 5.15 -11.29 -8.80
N GLU A 67 5.57 -10.07 -8.48
CA GLU A 67 6.95 -9.62 -8.70
C GLU A 67 7.38 -8.73 -7.53
N PRO A 68 8.32 -9.18 -6.69
CA PRO A 68 8.80 -8.41 -5.55
C PRO A 68 9.35 -7.05 -5.98
N ASN A 69 9.00 -6.04 -5.21
CA ASN A 69 9.49 -4.67 -5.40
C ASN A 69 9.11 -4.05 -6.75
N PHE A 70 7.98 -4.47 -7.31
CA PHE A 70 7.51 -3.92 -8.58
C PHE A 70 7.18 -2.44 -8.43
N GLN A 71 7.83 -1.60 -9.24
CA GLN A 71 7.59 -0.18 -9.31
C GLN A 71 7.67 0.24 -10.77
N SER A 72 6.65 0.94 -11.24
CA SER A 72 6.51 1.24 -12.65
C SER A 72 6.15 2.71 -12.86
N GLY A 73 6.53 3.23 -14.00
CA GLY A 73 6.04 4.50 -14.53
C GLY A 73 4.80 4.30 -15.40
N TYR A 74 4.56 5.25 -16.26
CA TYR A 74 3.29 5.35 -16.98
C TYR A 74 3.44 5.29 -18.51
N SER A 75 4.56 4.78 -19.03
CA SER A 75 4.71 4.61 -20.48
C SER A 75 3.74 3.55 -21.00
N PRO A 76 3.40 3.54 -22.29
CA PRO A 76 2.52 2.51 -22.85
C PRO A 76 3.02 1.09 -22.60
N GLU A 77 4.33 0.86 -22.66
CA GLU A 77 4.94 -0.44 -22.40
C GLU A 77 4.80 -0.83 -20.94
N GLU A 78 5.01 0.12 -20.03
CA GLU A 78 4.89 -0.11 -18.59
C GLU A 78 3.43 -0.38 -18.20
N ILE A 79 2.49 0.36 -18.79
CA ILE A 79 1.06 0.14 -18.57
C ILE A 79 0.67 -1.27 -19.02
N ALA A 80 1.18 -1.73 -20.17
CA ALA A 80 0.88 -3.07 -20.69
C ALA A 80 1.35 -4.16 -19.71
N VAL A 81 2.54 -4.01 -19.14
CA VAL A 81 3.06 -4.94 -18.13
C VAL A 81 2.20 -4.92 -16.87
N ALA A 82 1.89 -3.73 -16.36
CA ALA A 82 1.08 -3.58 -15.14
C ALA A 82 -0.31 -4.20 -15.30
N ARG A 83 -0.93 -4.07 -16.47
CA ARG A 83 -2.24 -4.68 -16.74
C ARG A 83 -2.21 -6.20 -16.66
N LYS A 84 -1.10 -6.84 -17.01
CA LYS A 84 -0.98 -8.29 -16.90
C LYS A 84 -1.08 -8.77 -15.46
N PHE A 85 -0.62 -7.96 -14.52
CA PHE A 85 -0.67 -8.32 -13.09
C PHE A 85 -2.08 -8.34 -12.54
N VAL A 86 -3.02 -7.64 -13.17
CA VAL A 86 -4.42 -7.57 -12.72
C VAL A 86 -5.39 -8.32 -13.63
N ALA A 87 -4.87 -9.06 -14.62
CA ALA A 87 -5.71 -9.85 -15.51
C ALA A 87 -6.48 -10.94 -14.75
N ASN A 88 -5.84 -11.54 -13.73
CA ASN A 88 -6.46 -12.54 -12.86
C ASN A 88 -6.15 -12.16 -11.40
N PRO A 89 -6.85 -11.18 -10.83
CA PRO A 89 -6.51 -10.69 -9.50
C PRO A 89 -6.87 -11.70 -8.41
N ASP A 90 -5.95 -11.88 -7.46
CA ASP A 90 -6.22 -12.64 -6.25
C ASP A 90 -6.68 -11.68 -5.15
N TRP A 91 -7.98 -11.42 -5.12
CA TRP A 91 -8.56 -10.48 -4.17
C TRP A 91 -8.33 -10.89 -2.72
N THR A 92 -8.36 -12.19 -2.43
CA THR A 92 -8.13 -12.69 -1.07
C THR A 92 -6.71 -12.37 -0.61
N ALA A 93 -5.71 -12.58 -1.47
CA ALA A 93 -4.33 -12.25 -1.16
C ALA A 93 -4.14 -10.74 -0.97
N MET A 94 -4.73 -9.93 -1.84
CA MET A 94 -4.67 -8.47 -1.73
C MET A 94 -5.28 -7.98 -0.41
N LEU A 95 -6.38 -8.59 0.03
CA LEU A 95 -7.01 -8.25 1.30
C LEU A 95 -6.15 -8.66 2.49
N ARG A 96 -5.50 -9.83 2.44
CA ARG A 96 -4.56 -10.27 3.48
C ARG A 96 -3.39 -9.31 3.62
N ASP A 97 -2.84 -8.86 2.48
CA ASP A 97 -1.72 -7.94 2.47
C ASP A 97 -2.12 -6.56 3.00
N SER A 98 -3.31 -6.11 2.64
CA SER A 98 -3.87 -4.85 3.15
C SER A 98 -4.14 -4.93 4.65
N GLN A 99 -4.65 -6.07 5.13
CA GLN A 99 -4.88 -6.29 6.56
C GLN A 99 -3.58 -6.28 7.34
N ALA A 100 -2.50 -6.82 6.77
CA ALA A 100 -1.19 -6.77 7.39
C ALA A 100 -0.72 -5.32 7.60
N ALA A 101 -0.99 -4.44 6.65
CA ALA A 101 -0.68 -3.02 6.78
C ALA A 101 -1.54 -2.36 7.87
N ILE A 102 -2.83 -2.67 7.92
CA ILE A 102 -3.73 -2.17 8.96
C ILE A 102 -3.23 -2.60 10.34
N ASP A 103 -2.90 -3.87 10.48
CA ASP A 103 -2.42 -4.42 11.76
C ASP A 103 -1.12 -3.78 12.21
N ALA A 104 -0.25 -3.41 11.27
CA ALA A 104 1.02 -2.78 11.58
C ALA A 104 0.88 -1.36 12.17
N VAL A 105 -0.26 -0.70 11.94
CA VAL A 105 -0.48 0.70 12.38
C VAL A 105 -1.67 0.88 13.31
N LYS A 106 -2.39 -0.18 13.63
CA LYS A 106 -3.63 -0.04 14.45
C LYS A 106 -3.37 0.44 15.86
N ASP A 107 -2.16 0.27 16.38
CA ASP A 107 -1.77 0.75 17.71
C ASP A 107 -1.53 2.27 17.74
N VAL A 108 -1.41 2.91 16.58
CA VAL A 108 -1.24 4.36 16.49
C VAL A 108 -2.52 5.10 16.88
N GLY A 109 -3.68 4.56 16.52
CA GLY A 109 -4.99 5.17 16.76
C GLY A 109 -5.97 4.74 15.66
N PRO A 110 -6.98 5.57 15.34
CA PRO A 110 -7.89 5.26 14.24
C PRO A 110 -7.13 5.05 12.93
N VAL A 111 -7.58 4.11 12.10
CA VAL A 111 -6.96 3.79 10.83
C VAL A 111 -7.96 4.04 9.71
N GLY A 112 -7.59 4.93 8.79
CA GLY A 112 -8.30 5.12 7.53
C GLY A 112 -7.60 4.36 6.42
N ILE A 113 -8.33 4.10 5.35
CA ILE A 113 -7.76 3.45 4.17
C ILE A 113 -8.18 4.23 2.92
N ILE A 114 -7.23 4.48 2.04
CA ILE A 114 -7.46 5.16 0.78
C ILE A 114 -6.76 4.37 -0.33
N GLY A 115 -7.37 4.35 -1.50
CA GLY A 115 -6.78 3.69 -2.65
C GLY A 115 -7.06 4.43 -3.94
N PHE A 116 -6.23 4.15 -4.94
CA PHE A 116 -6.30 4.79 -6.24
C PHE A 116 -6.49 3.72 -7.31
N CYS A 117 -7.50 3.86 -8.17
CA CYS A 117 -7.78 2.91 -9.23
C CYS A 117 -8.03 1.50 -8.66
N LEU A 118 -7.20 0.50 -9.00
CA LEU A 118 -7.25 -0.83 -8.38
C LEU A 118 -7.25 -0.74 -6.85
N GLY A 119 -6.38 0.13 -6.30
CA GLY A 119 -6.28 0.34 -4.87
C GLY A 119 -7.58 0.83 -4.24
N GLY A 120 -8.38 1.59 -4.97
CA GLY A 120 -9.71 2.02 -4.52
C GLY A 120 -10.65 0.84 -4.31
N SER A 121 -10.63 -0.13 -5.22
CA SER A 121 -11.42 -1.36 -5.08
C SER A 121 -10.96 -2.19 -3.89
N VAL A 122 -9.65 -2.32 -3.71
CA VAL A 122 -9.07 -3.04 -2.56
C VAL A 122 -9.43 -2.35 -1.25
N ALA A 123 -9.34 -1.02 -1.20
CA ALA A 123 -9.67 -0.24 -0.02
C ALA A 123 -11.14 -0.41 0.36
N TYR A 124 -12.03 -0.37 -0.62
CA TYR A 124 -13.46 -0.58 -0.40
C TYR A 124 -13.72 -1.97 0.19
N ALA A 125 -13.14 -3.00 -0.41
CA ALA A 125 -13.30 -4.37 0.08
C ALA A 125 -12.72 -4.56 1.48
N ALA A 126 -11.58 -3.95 1.77
CA ALA A 126 -10.93 -4.04 3.09
C ALA A 126 -11.76 -3.36 4.18
N ALA A 127 -12.50 -2.29 3.85
CA ALA A 127 -13.32 -1.54 4.81
C ALA A 127 -14.64 -2.24 5.14
N THR A 128 -15.06 -3.19 4.32
CA THR A 128 -16.28 -3.96 4.57
C THR A 128 -15.98 -5.25 5.32
#